data_e8847b8f2f4ac2035f5d8f1b429ca25f
#
_entry.id   e8847b8f2f4ac2035f5d8f1b429ca25f
#
_cell.length_a   1.000
_cell.length_b   1.000
_cell.length_c   1.000
_cell.angle_alpha   90.00
_cell.angle_beta   90.00
_cell.angle_gamma   90.00
#
_symmetry.space_group_name_H-M   'P 1'
#
loop_
_entity.id
_entity.type
_entity.pdbx_description
1 polymer ?
#
loop_
_entity_poly.entity_id
_entity_poly.type
_entity_poly.pdbx_seq_one_letter_code
_entity_poly.pdbx_strand_id
1 'polypeptide(L)'
;MTIDRHLKHLAQKDPENRQKALLDVLIQEGLEFSLQEQEPSIQNPRGIRNYLLTPWSPEPSLLFCAHYDAVPGTFGANDNAAAVCILIQLAQTLKKEHIPARFAFFDGEEAGNMGSKFYVSSLDRTSLTG
;
A
#
# COMPACT_ATOMS: atom_id res chain seq x y z
N MET A 1 -14.16 -9.30 -6.03
CA MET A 1 -12.88 -9.58 -5.36
C MET A 1 -13.05 -10.67 -4.33
N THR A 2 -12.17 -11.66 -4.33
CA THR A 2 -12.14 -12.72 -3.32
C THR A 2 -10.92 -12.50 -2.42
N ILE A 3 -11.15 -12.19 -1.15
CA ILE A 3 -10.06 -11.89 -0.21
C ILE A 3 -9.08 -13.06 -0.11
N ASP A 4 -9.57 -14.28 0.00
CA ASP A 4 -8.72 -15.48 0.10
C ASP A 4 -7.76 -15.62 -1.08
N ARG A 5 -8.24 -15.37 -2.29
CA ARG A 5 -7.42 -15.46 -3.49
C ARG A 5 -6.29 -14.42 -3.48
N HIS A 6 -6.62 -13.18 -3.16
CA HIS A 6 -5.63 -12.12 -3.10
C HIS A 6 -4.66 -12.31 -1.92
N LEU A 7 -5.16 -12.79 -0.79
CA LEU A 7 -4.31 -13.09 0.35
C LEU A 7 -3.24 -14.12 0.00
N LYS A 8 -3.63 -15.21 -0.68
CA LYS A 8 -2.68 -16.23 -1.13
C LYS A 8 -1.66 -15.66 -2.10
N HIS A 9 -2.09 -14.78 -2.99
CA HIS A 9 -1.19 -14.17 -3.97
C HIS A 9 -0.20 -13.19 -3.30
N LEU A 10 -0.67 -12.42 -2.33
CA LEU A 10 0.16 -11.44 -1.62
C LEU A 10 1.10 -12.07 -0.59
N ALA A 11 0.79 -13.24 -0.07
CA ALA A 11 1.59 -13.91 0.96
C ALA A 11 2.84 -14.55 0.34
N GLN A 12 3.80 -13.73 -0.04
CA GLN A 12 5.05 -14.12 -0.68
C GLN A 12 6.23 -13.91 0.27
N LYS A 13 7.19 -14.84 0.29
CA LYS A 13 8.42 -14.71 1.08
C LYS A 13 9.41 -13.72 0.46
N ASP A 14 9.50 -13.72 -0.87
CA ASP A 14 10.42 -12.84 -1.58
C ASP A 14 9.83 -11.44 -1.67
N PRO A 15 10.54 -10.41 -1.19
CA PRO A 15 10.05 -9.02 -1.25
C PRO A 15 9.68 -8.55 -2.65
N GLU A 16 10.44 -8.93 -3.67
CA GLU A 16 10.13 -8.53 -5.05
C GLU A 16 8.88 -9.22 -5.58
N ASN A 17 8.71 -10.50 -5.27
CA ASN A 17 7.49 -11.22 -5.65
C ASN A 17 6.27 -10.66 -4.94
N ARG A 18 6.43 -10.25 -3.69
CA ARG A 18 5.37 -9.63 -2.90
C ARG A 18 4.96 -8.28 -3.52
N GLN A 19 5.92 -7.48 -3.94
CA GLN A 19 5.66 -6.23 -4.63
C GLN A 19 4.91 -6.45 -5.94
N LYS A 20 5.37 -7.40 -6.75
CA LYS A 20 4.70 -7.76 -8.02
C LYS A 20 3.28 -8.23 -7.77
N ALA A 21 3.07 -9.02 -6.72
CA ALA A 21 1.75 -9.50 -6.36
C ALA A 21 0.80 -8.34 -6.00
N LEU A 22 1.29 -7.35 -5.26
CA LEU A 22 0.50 -6.15 -4.97
C LEU A 22 0.09 -5.42 -6.24
N LEU A 23 1.04 -5.20 -7.15
CA LEU A 23 0.75 -4.55 -8.44
C LEU A 23 -0.30 -5.32 -9.22
N ASP A 24 -0.16 -6.65 -9.30
CA ASP A 24 -1.12 -7.50 -10.01
C ASP A 24 -2.53 -7.35 -9.44
N VAL A 25 -2.65 -7.35 -8.11
CA VAL A 25 -3.95 -7.20 -7.46
C VAL A 25 -4.57 -5.83 -7.76
N LEU A 26 -3.79 -4.75 -7.65
CA LEU A 26 -4.28 -3.40 -7.93
C LEU A 26 -4.77 -3.29 -9.38
N ILE A 27 -4.01 -3.85 -10.32
CA ILE A 27 -4.38 -3.83 -11.74
C ILE A 27 -5.64 -4.66 -11.97
N GLN A 28 -5.71 -5.88 -11.42
CA GLN A 28 -6.88 -6.75 -11.58
C GLN A 28 -8.15 -6.10 -11.05
N GLU A 29 -8.04 -5.35 -9.96
CA GLU A 29 -9.20 -4.72 -9.32
C GLU A 29 -9.50 -3.34 -9.91
N GLY A 30 -8.79 -2.91 -10.95
CA GLY A 30 -9.05 -1.66 -11.65
C GLY A 30 -8.74 -0.42 -10.83
N LEU A 31 -7.82 -0.51 -9.87
CA LEU A 31 -7.43 0.62 -9.04
C LEU A 31 -6.21 1.30 -9.64
N GLU A 32 -6.34 2.59 -9.97
CA GLU A 32 -5.22 3.39 -10.44
C GLU A 32 -4.33 3.77 -9.28
N PHE A 33 -3.02 3.79 -9.52
CA PHE A 33 -2.05 4.11 -8.49
C PHE A 33 -0.83 4.83 -9.06
N SER A 34 -0.09 5.48 -8.19
CA SER A 34 1.23 6.03 -8.50
C SER A 34 2.27 5.43 -7.58
N LEU A 35 3.52 5.40 -8.06
CA LEU A 35 4.66 4.93 -7.29
C LEU A 35 5.35 6.14 -6.65
N GLN A 36 5.56 6.07 -5.34
CA GLN A 36 6.43 6.99 -4.62
C GLN A 36 7.70 6.22 -4.24
N GLU A 37 8.81 6.60 -4.84
CA GLU A 37 10.04 5.82 -4.75
C GLU A 37 11.19 6.63 -4.16
N GLN A 38 11.95 5.99 -3.27
CA GLN A 38 13.21 6.51 -2.78
C GLN A 38 14.32 5.54 -3.18
N GLU A 39 15.43 6.09 -3.71
CA GLU A 39 16.56 5.29 -4.16
C GLU A 39 17.21 4.48 -3.03
N PRO A 40 17.83 3.34 -3.34
CA PRO A 40 18.58 2.58 -2.35
C PRO A 40 19.65 3.42 -1.65
N SER A 41 19.84 3.15 -0.36
CA SER A 41 20.82 3.82 0.49
C SER A 41 21.50 2.80 1.40
N ILE A 42 22.50 3.26 2.17
CA ILE A 42 23.17 2.39 3.14
C ILE A 42 22.18 1.92 4.20
N GLN A 43 21.30 2.81 4.66
CA GLN A 43 20.29 2.50 5.67
C GLN A 43 19.18 1.62 5.11
N ASN A 44 18.92 1.72 3.80
CA ASN A 44 17.88 0.95 3.15
C ASN A 44 18.33 0.48 1.77
N PRO A 45 19.07 -0.64 1.72
CA PRO A 45 19.69 -1.11 0.47
C PRO A 45 18.71 -1.42 -0.65
N ARG A 46 17.44 -1.66 -0.32
CA ARG A 46 16.40 -1.95 -1.31
C ARG A 46 15.67 -0.71 -1.80
N GLY A 47 15.91 0.46 -1.18
CA GLY A 47 15.10 1.64 -1.42
C GLY A 47 13.72 1.51 -0.79
N ILE A 48 12.85 2.44 -1.12
CA ILE A 48 11.46 2.46 -0.65
C ILE A 48 10.56 2.61 -1.86
N ARG A 49 9.50 1.80 -1.93
CA ARG A 49 8.48 1.88 -2.97
C ARG A 49 7.11 1.86 -2.34
N ASN A 50 6.52 3.02 -2.20
CA ASN A 50 5.15 3.16 -1.71
C ASN A 50 4.20 3.24 -2.91
N TYR A 51 3.04 2.62 -2.77
CA TYR A 51 1.99 2.67 -3.80
C TYR A 51 0.83 3.47 -3.27
N LEU A 52 0.51 4.56 -3.96
CA LEU A 52 -0.54 5.49 -3.56
C LEU A 52 -1.68 5.38 -4.57
N LEU A 53 -2.88 5.04 -4.10
CA LEU A 53 -4.03 5.02 -5.01
C LEU A 53 -4.33 6.43 -5.48
N THR A 54 -4.65 6.55 -6.78
CA THR A 54 -5.05 7.83 -7.35
C THR A 54 -6.38 8.26 -6.73
N PRO A 55 -6.44 9.45 -6.12
CA PRO A 55 -7.68 9.93 -5.51
C PRO A 55 -8.77 10.10 -6.56
N TRP A 56 -10.00 9.72 -6.18
CA TRP A 56 -11.19 9.92 -7.04
C TRP A 56 -11.98 11.17 -6.66
N SER A 57 -11.46 11.96 -5.73
CA SER A 57 -12.03 13.25 -5.33
C SER A 57 -10.91 14.20 -4.92
N PRO A 58 -11.01 15.51 -5.26
CA PRO A 58 -10.02 16.50 -4.81
C PRO A 58 -10.22 16.93 -3.37
N GLU A 59 -11.33 16.53 -2.73
CA GLU A 59 -11.63 16.96 -1.37
C GLU A 59 -10.67 16.34 -0.35
N PRO A 60 -10.30 17.08 0.72
CA PRO A 60 -9.56 16.51 1.82
C PRO A 60 -10.30 15.33 2.43
N SER A 61 -9.57 14.28 2.80
CA SER A 61 -10.17 13.04 3.28
C SER A 61 -9.24 12.32 4.24
N LEU A 62 -9.78 11.28 4.88
CA LEU A 62 -8.97 10.38 5.69
C LEU A 62 -8.02 9.58 4.79
N LEU A 63 -6.86 9.26 5.33
CA LEU A 63 -5.91 8.35 4.73
C LEU A 63 -6.04 6.98 5.39
N PHE A 64 -6.27 5.96 4.58
CA PHE A 64 -6.19 4.57 5.01
C PHE A 64 -4.87 4.00 4.51
N CYS A 65 -4.11 3.36 5.38
CA CYS A 65 -2.81 2.83 4.98
C CYS A 65 -2.55 1.46 5.60
N ALA A 66 -1.72 0.69 4.91
CA ALA A 66 -1.21 -0.58 5.40
C ALA A 66 0.20 -0.77 4.82
N HIS A 67 1.07 -1.45 5.57
CA HIS A 67 2.34 -1.84 4.99
C HIS A 67 2.18 -3.16 4.22
N TYR A 68 2.88 -3.31 3.11
CA TYR A 68 2.82 -4.53 2.32
C TYR A 68 4.08 -5.39 2.43
N ASP A 69 5.15 -4.85 3.01
CA ASP A 69 6.36 -5.63 3.28
C ASP A 69 6.13 -6.61 4.43
N ALA A 70 7.00 -7.59 4.55
CA ALA A 70 6.92 -8.60 5.58
C ALA A 70 8.28 -8.82 6.21
N VAL A 71 8.29 -9.41 7.40
CA VAL A 71 9.53 -9.85 8.05
C VAL A 71 10.24 -10.83 7.11
N PRO A 72 11.54 -10.65 6.85
CA PRO A 72 12.30 -11.52 5.94
C PRO A 72 12.12 -13.01 6.27
N GLY A 73 11.85 -13.81 5.24
CA GLY A 73 11.66 -15.25 5.39
C GLY A 73 10.25 -15.68 5.81
N THR A 74 9.32 -14.75 6.04
CA THR A 74 7.92 -15.07 6.36
C THR A 74 7.01 -14.82 5.17
N PHE A 75 5.85 -15.49 5.15
CA PHE A 75 4.83 -15.23 4.13
C PHE A 75 4.06 -13.94 4.40
N GLY A 76 4.00 -13.46 5.63
CA GLY A 76 3.33 -12.22 6.00
C GLY A 76 1.83 -12.23 5.75
N ALA A 77 1.15 -13.38 5.92
CA ALA A 77 -0.28 -13.48 5.65
C ALA A 77 -1.10 -12.61 6.59
N ASN A 78 -0.84 -12.68 7.89
CA ASN A 78 -1.50 -11.82 8.88
C ASN A 78 -0.81 -10.46 8.99
N ASP A 79 0.49 -10.44 8.94
CA ASP A 79 1.29 -9.23 9.07
C ASP A 79 2.06 -9.00 7.75
N ASN A 80 1.49 -8.34 6.71
CA ASN A 80 0.22 -7.60 6.85
C ASN A 80 -0.65 -7.79 5.59
N ALA A 81 -0.52 -8.89 4.87
CA ALA A 81 -1.25 -9.11 3.61
C ALA A 81 -2.76 -9.06 3.80
N ALA A 82 -3.26 -9.53 4.94
CA ALA A 82 -4.69 -9.47 5.25
C ALA A 82 -5.20 -8.02 5.28
N ALA A 83 -4.48 -7.12 5.93
CA ALA A 83 -4.86 -5.71 5.98
C ALA A 83 -4.82 -5.07 4.60
N VAL A 84 -3.83 -5.40 3.78
CA VAL A 84 -3.76 -4.92 2.40
C VAL A 84 -5.00 -5.33 1.61
N CYS A 85 -5.42 -6.60 1.72
CA CYS A 85 -6.63 -7.09 1.04
C CYS A 85 -7.88 -6.35 1.49
N ILE A 86 -8.02 -6.13 2.80
CA ILE A 86 -9.17 -5.43 3.37
C ILE A 86 -9.23 -3.99 2.83
N LEU A 87 -8.09 -3.30 2.79
CA LEU A 87 -8.06 -1.93 2.29
C LEU A 87 -8.36 -1.85 0.80
N ILE A 88 -7.91 -2.81 0.00
CA ILE A 88 -8.24 -2.85 -1.43
C ILE A 88 -9.76 -2.98 -1.62
N GLN A 89 -10.40 -3.86 -0.86
CA GLN A 89 -11.85 -4.03 -0.92
C GLN A 89 -12.57 -2.76 -0.47
N LEU A 90 -12.10 -2.13 0.60
CA LEU A 90 -12.67 -0.87 1.09
C LEU A 90 -12.52 0.23 0.04
N ALA A 91 -11.36 0.34 -0.61
CA ALA A 91 -11.12 1.33 -1.65
C ALA A 91 -12.10 1.19 -2.81
N GLN A 92 -12.36 -0.04 -3.25
CA GLN A 92 -13.34 -0.29 -4.31
C GLN A 92 -14.74 0.17 -3.90
N THR A 93 -15.14 -0.13 -2.67
CA THR A 93 -16.44 0.27 -2.16
C THR A 93 -16.58 1.79 -2.08
N LEU A 94 -15.60 2.47 -1.49
CA LEU A 94 -15.64 3.92 -1.34
C LEU A 94 -15.58 4.64 -2.67
N LYS A 95 -14.78 4.13 -3.62
CA LYS A 95 -14.72 4.70 -4.97
C LYS A 95 -16.06 4.56 -5.68
N LYS A 96 -16.68 3.40 -5.60
CA LYS A 96 -17.98 3.14 -6.20
C LYS A 96 -19.08 4.07 -5.65
N GLU A 97 -19.03 4.31 -4.34
CA GLU A 97 -19.99 5.17 -3.65
C GLU A 97 -19.61 6.65 -3.73
N HIS A 98 -18.54 7.01 -4.41
CA HIS A 98 -18.03 8.38 -4.56
C HIS A 98 -17.73 9.05 -3.22
N ILE A 99 -17.30 8.27 -2.21
CA ILE A 99 -16.92 8.79 -0.89
C ILE A 99 -15.44 9.15 -0.93
N PRO A 100 -15.05 10.40 -0.63
CA PRO A 100 -13.65 10.80 -0.61
C PRO A 100 -12.84 10.00 0.38
N ALA A 101 -11.71 9.45 -0.08
CA ALA A 101 -10.77 8.70 0.74
C ALA A 101 -9.44 8.61 0.02
N ARG A 102 -8.36 8.43 0.78
CA ARG A 102 -7.02 8.23 0.23
C ARG A 102 -6.45 6.95 0.78
N PHE A 103 -5.67 6.25 -0.04
CA PHE A 103 -5.10 4.96 0.32
C PHE A 103 -3.63 4.92 -0.04
N ALA A 104 -2.82 4.39 0.87
CA ALA A 104 -1.39 4.20 0.67
C ALA A 104 -0.96 2.82 1.15
N PHE A 105 -0.11 2.17 0.38
CA PHE A 105 0.49 0.90 0.75
C PHE A 105 1.99 1.14 0.91
N PHE A 106 2.46 1.01 2.15
CA PHE A 106 3.81 1.41 2.53
C PHE A 106 4.78 0.25 2.49
N ASP A 107 5.97 0.54 2.01
CA ASP A 107 7.13 -0.34 2.07
C ASP A 107 7.92 -0.08 3.36
N GLY A 108 8.80 -1.01 3.74
CA GLY A 108 9.80 -0.78 4.77
C GLY A 108 9.29 -0.61 6.20
N GLU A 109 8.07 -1.07 6.53
CA GLU A 109 7.57 -0.99 7.91
C GLU A 109 8.45 -1.81 8.84
N GLU A 110 8.81 -3.01 8.41
CA GLU A 110 9.63 -3.95 9.20
C GLU A 110 11.08 -3.49 9.33
N ALA A 111 11.49 -2.47 8.56
CA ALA A 111 12.81 -1.84 8.66
C ALA A 111 12.76 -0.49 9.41
N GLY A 112 11.76 -0.27 10.27
CA GLY A 112 11.62 0.93 11.06
C GLY A 112 10.69 1.98 10.47
N ASN A 113 9.60 1.56 9.84
CA ASN A 113 8.56 2.44 9.27
C ASN A 113 9.12 3.40 8.20
N MET A 114 10.05 2.93 7.38
CA MET A 114 10.73 3.78 6.41
C MET A 114 9.79 4.34 5.35
N GLY A 115 8.83 3.53 4.87
CA GLY A 115 7.88 3.97 3.85
C GLY A 115 6.93 5.05 4.35
N SER A 116 6.36 4.88 5.54
CA SER A 116 5.45 5.88 6.12
C SER A 116 6.18 7.18 6.44
N LYS A 117 7.40 7.10 6.94
CA LYS A 117 8.22 8.29 7.20
C LYS A 117 8.49 9.06 5.91
N PHE A 118 8.82 8.35 4.85
CA PHE A 118 9.04 8.97 3.54
C PHE A 118 7.78 9.64 3.02
N TYR A 119 6.63 8.97 3.12
CA TYR A 119 5.35 9.53 2.73
C TYR A 119 5.03 10.82 3.50
N VAL A 120 5.17 10.80 4.82
CA VAL A 120 4.89 11.97 5.66
C VAL A 120 5.80 13.15 5.31
N SER A 121 7.06 12.91 4.99
CA SER A 121 8.00 13.97 4.62
C SER A 121 7.63 14.68 3.32
N SER A 122 6.88 14.00 2.44
CA SER A 122 6.45 14.55 1.15
C SER A 122 4.99 15.00 1.14
N LEU A 123 4.30 14.88 2.28
CA LEU A 123 2.85 15.07 2.37
C LEU A 123 2.43 16.53 2.23
N ASP A 124 1.46 16.79 1.34
CA ASP A 124 0.69 18.03 1.35
C ASP A 124 -0.48 17.86 2.33
N ARG A 125 -0.35 18.45 3.51
CA ARG A 125 -1.31 18.28 4.59
C ARG A 125 -2.68 18.88 4.30
N THR A 126 -2.80 19.76 3.32
CA THR A 126 -4.10 20.33 2.95
C THR A 126 -5.04 19.32 2.31
N SER A 127 -4.52 18.20 1.83
CA SER A 127 -5.32 17.16 1.19
C SER A 127 -5.88 16.12 2.15
N LEU A 128 -5.55 16.18 3.44
CA LEU A 128 -5.97 15.19 4.45
C LEU A 128 -6.78 15.82 5.57
N THR A 129 -7.64 15.00 6.18
CA THR A 129 -8.37 15.32 7.40
C THR A 129 -8.15 14.21 8.43
N GLY A 130 -8.12 14.58 9.70
CA GLY A 130 -8.00 13.63 10.80
C GLY A 130 -6.61 13.44 11.35
#